data_dd651cc2b13e882bc24b957c056976b4
#
_entry.id   dd651cc2b13e882bc24b957c056976b4
#
_cell.length_a   1.000
_cell.length_b   1.000
_cell.length_c   1.000
_cell.angle_alpha   90.00
_cell.angle_beta   90.00
_cell.angle_gamma   90.00
#
_symmetry.space_group_name_H-M   'P 1'
#
loop_
_entity.id
_entity.type
_entity.pdbx_description
1 polymer ?
#
loop_
_entity_poly.entity_id
_entity_poly.type
_entity_poly.pdbx_seq_one_letter_code
_entity_poly.pdbx_strand_id
1 'polypeptide(L)'
;KLGGTTPLEVILKFPNQDKNKSDEDDEFEDWGEGENKDDEKYWFTKDKIDKIDSVHNYLDGLPAVGKVLSFSSIIQVATQLNNNKPLGTLEMGVLYSKIPESIKKEIIDPYISIKDNEARISLRIIDSQDGLRRNDLINKINYDLENKLKLNKEEFKLAGVLILFNNLLQSLFKSQ
;
A
#
# COMPACT_ATOMS: atom_id res chain seq x y z
N LYS A 1 15.26 -27.38 4.99
CA LYS A 1 13.78 -27.25 5.09
C LYS A 1 13.40 -25.86 4.61
N LEU A 2 12.86 -25.76 3.42
CA LEU A 2 12.19 -24.54 2.98
C LEU A 2 10.92 -24.42 3.84
N GLY A 3 10.95 -23.55 4.86
CA GLY A 3 9.79 -23.22 5.65
C GLY A 3 8.69 -22.68 4.72
N GLY A 4 7.50 -23.21 4.81
CA GLY A 4 6.36 -22.71 4.08
C GLY A 4 6.15 -21.23 4.39
N THR A 5 5.75 -20.44 3.40
CA THR A 5 5.36 -19.06 3.59
C THR A 5 3.94 -18.85 3.06
N THR A 6 3.11 -18.18 3.85
CA THR A 6 1.73 -17.86 3.45
C THR A 6 1.65 -16.39 3.03
N PRO A 7 1.14 -16.11 1.83
CA PRO A 7 0.97 -14.73 1.38
C PRO A 7 -0.17 -14.04 2.12
N LEU A 8 0.05 -12.79 2.46
CA LEU A 8 -0.93 -11.87 3.04
C LEU A 8 -0.79 -10.51 2.36
N GLU A 9 -1.88 -9.79 2.23
CA GLU A 9 -1.90 -8.45 1.66
C GLU A 9 -2.61 -7.49 2.62
N VAL A 10 -2.07 -6.30 2.72
CA VAL A 10 -2.74 -5.16 3.36
C VAL A 10 -3.08 -4.16 2.24
N ILE A 11 -4.35 -3.86 2.11
CA ILE A 11 -4.84 -2.88 1.13
C ILE A 11 -5.19 -1.60 1.90
N LEU A 12 -4.52 -0.52 1.53
CA LEU A 12 -4.81 0.82 2.04
C LEU A 12 -5.76 1.52 1.09
N LYS A 13 -6.82 2.10 1.63
CA LYS A 13 -7.79 2.92 0.89
C LYS A 13 -7.62 4.37 1.31
N PHE A 14 -7.52 5.23 0.33
CA PHE A 14 -7.45 6.67 0.58
C PHE A 14 -8.80 7.31 0.34
N PRO A 15 -9.23 8.27 1.18
CA PRO A 15 -10.46 8.99 0.92
C PRO A 15 -10.34 9.76 -0.40
N ASN A 16 -11.40 9.76 -1.19
CA ASN A 16 -11.45 10.66 -2.33
C ASN A 16 -11.35 12.09 -1.79
N GLN A 17 -10.37 12.83 -2.24
CA GLN A 17 -10.34 14.25 -1.98
C GLN A 17 -11.56 14.86 -2.70
N ASP A 18 -12.51 15.33 -1.93
CA ASP A 18 -13.56 16.20 -2.47
C ASP A 18 -12.85 17.37 -3.18
N LYS A 19 -13.07 17.53 -4.47
CA LYS A 19 -12.50 18.58 -5.32
C LYS A 19 -12.89 20.01 -4.87
N ASN A 20 -13.39 20.18 -3.63
CA ASN A 20 -13.95 21.42 -3.08
C ASN A 20 -13.18 21.97 -1.88
N LYS A 21 -11.83 21.87 -1.84
CA LYS A 21 -11.02 22.72 -0.96
C LYS A 21 -9.69 23.03 -1.62
N SER A 22 -9.71 23.93 -2.57
CA SER A 22 -8.58 24.81 -2.87
C SER A 22 -9.01 26.21 -2.47
N ASP A 23 -8.79 26.57 -1.21
CA ASP A 23 -8.65 27.95 -0.84
C ASP A 23 -7.19 28.35 -1.09
N GLU A 24 -7.10 29.31 -2.02
CA GLU A 24 -6.06 30.30 -2.19
C GLU A 24 -4.70 29.89 -2.76
N ASP A 25 -4.41 30.55 -3.89
CA ASP A 25 -3.14 30.83 -4.52
C ASP A 25 -2.41 29.70 -5.26
N ASP A 26 -2.90 29.41 -6.48
CA ASP A 26 -2.01 29.30 -7.61
C ASP A 26 -2.81 29.45 -8.92
N GLU A 27 -2.81 30.67 -9.46
CA GLU A 27 -3.13 30.93 -10.86
C GLU A 27 -2.07 30.27 -11.72
N PHE A 28 -2.33 29.04 -12.15
CA PHE A 28 -1.65 28.44 -13.28
C PHE A 28 -2.68 28.11 -14.35
N GLU A 29 -2.62 28.90 -15.42
CA GLU A 29 -3.49 28.83 -16.58
C GLU A 29 -3.47 27.40 -17.17
N ASP A 30 -4.66 26.88 -17.35
CA ASP A 30 -5.04 25.73 -18.14
C ASP A 30 -4.61 25.91 -19.60
N TRP A 31 -3.59 25.20 -20.03
CA TRP A 31 -3.23 25.04 -21.44
C TRP A 31 -3.11 23.58 -21.80
N GLY A 32 -4.19 22.99 -22.31
CA GLY A 32 -4.09 21.80 -23.15
C GLY A 32 -4.98 20.63 -22.79
N GLU A 33 -5.93 20.41 -23.67
CA GLU A 33 -6.77 19.22 -23.80
C GLU A 33 -5.97 17.91 -23.72
N GLY A 34 -6.20 17.16 -22.65
CA GLY A 34 -5.65 15.84 -22.43
C GLY A 34 -6.25 15.22 -21.19
N GLU A 35 -7.58 14.94 -21.25
CA GLU A 35 -8.29 14.27 -20.17
C GLU A 35 -7.57 12.98 -19.74
N ASN A 36 -7.30 12.85 -18.44
CA ASN A 36 -6.88 11.67 -17.66
C ASN A 36 -5.41 11.34 -17.42
N LYS A 37 -4.43 11.88 -18.15
CA LYS A 37 -3.01 11.56 -17.86
C LYS A 37 -2.35 12.51 -16.86
N ASP A 38 -2.86 13.72 -16.73
CA ASP A 38 -2.30 14.71 -15.80
C ASP A 38 -2.75 14.50 -14.36
N ASP A 39 -3.95 13.99 -14.14
CA ASP A 39 -4.46 13.70 -12.79
C ASP A 39 -3.68 12.57 -12.09
N GLU A 40 -3.11 11.64 -12.83
CA GLU A 40 -2.35 10.52 -12.28
C GLU A 40 -1.07 10.97 -11.55
N LYS A 41 -0.39 11.99 -12.06
CA LYS A 41 0.85 12.51 -11.43
C LYS A 41 0.60 13.16 -10.08
N TYR A 42 -0.61 13.71 -9.84
CA TYR A 42 -0.98 14.32 -8.57
C TYR A 42 -1.46 13.33 -7.52
N TRP A 43 -1.55 12.06 -7.88
CA TRP A 43 -1.91 11.01 -6.91
C TRP A 43 -0.89 10.84 -5.79
N PHE A 44 0.39 11.10 -6.08
CA PHE A 44 1.52 10.88 -5.17
C PHE A 44 1.65 12.01 -4.15
N THR A 45 0.70 12.11 -3.22
CA THR A 45 0.77 13.10 -2.13
C THR A 45 1.66 12.60 -0.99
N LYS A 46 2.21 13.54 -0.24
CA LYS A 46 3.05 13.22 0.91
C LYS A 46 2.32 12.34 1.92
N ASP A 47 1.06 12.63 2.21
CA ASP A 47 0.25 11.88 3.19
C ASP A 47 0.06 10.43 2.78
N LYS A 48 -0.20 10.17 1.50
CA LYS A 48 -0.32 8.80 0.98
C LYS A 48 1.00 8.03 1.08
N ILE A 49 2.09 8.68 0.68
CA ILE A 49 3.42 8.07 0.72
C ILE A 49 3.83 7.78 2.17
N ASP A 50 3.68 8.73 3.08
CA ASP A 50 3.99 8.54 4.49
C ASP A 50 3.14 7.43 5.13
N LYS A 51 1.87 7.30 4.75
CA LYS A 51 0.99 6.23 5.21
C LYS A 51 1.44 4.86 4.70
N ILE A 52 1.78 4.76 3.43
CA ILE A 52 2.33 3.51 2.84
C ILE A 52 3.63 3.12 3.55
N ASP A 53 4.55 4.07 3.74
CA ASP A 53 5.83 3.85 4.43
C ASP A 53 5.63 3.40 5.87
N SER A 54 4.74 4.03 6.60
CA SER A 54 4.46 3.69 8.01
C SER A 54 3.95 2.26 8.14
N VAL A 55 3.02 1.84 7.29
CA VAL A 55 2.48 0.47 7.31
C VAL A 55 3.53 -0.53 6.83
N HIS A 56 4.29 -0.21 5.78
CA HIS A 56 5.38 -1.06 5.29
C HIS A 56 6.41 -1.34 6.39
N ASN A 57 6.91 -0.29 7.03
CA ASN A 57 7.93 -0.40 8.07
C ASN A 57 7.40 -1.13 9.32
N TYR A 58 6.14 -0.91 9.69
CA TYR A 58 5.51 -1.66 10.77
C TYR A 58 5.49 -3.17 10.46
N LEU A 59 5.05 -3.56 9.27
CA LEU A 59 4.95 -4.96 8.86
C LEU A 59 6.32 -5.62 8.73
N ASP A 60 7.30 -4.91 8.16
CA ASP A 60 8.67 -5.39 8.00
C ASP A 60 9.38 -5.62 9.35
N GLY A 61 8.97 -4.88 10.38
CA GLY A 61 9.45 -5.04 11.75
C GLY A 61 8.88 -6.25 12.53
N LEU A 62 7.87 -6.96 11.98
CA LEU A 62 7.27 -8.10 12.66
C LEU A 62 8.10 -9.37 12.48
N PRO A 63 8.49 -10.08 13.59
CA PRO A 63 9.33 -11.27 13.50
C PRO A 63 8.74 -12.41 12.67
N ALA A 64 7.40 -12.52 12.63
CA ALA A 64 6.69 -13.56 11.89
C ALA A 64 6.48 -13.21 10.41
N VAL A 65 6.89 -12.02 9.99
CA VAL A 65 6.76 -11.53 8.63
C VAL A 65 8.10 -11.66 7.93
N GLY A 66 8.07 -12.24 6.75
CA GLY A 66 9.20 -12.27 5.84
C GLY A 66 9.27 -10.99 5.00
N LYS A 67 9.60 -11.15 3.73
CA LYS A 67 9.76 -10.01 2.84
C LYS A 67 8.44 -9.25 2.66
N VAL A 68 8.50 -7.94 2.87
CA VAL A 68 7.43 -6.98 2.59
C VAL A 68 7.72 -6.24 1.29
N LEU A 69 6.74 -6.12 0.41
CA LEU A 69 6.82 -5.41 -0.86
C LEU A 69 5.66 -4.44 -0.99
N SER A 70 5.98 -3.21 -1.33
CA SER A 70 5.00 -2.15 -1.57
C SER A 70 5.59 -1.07 -2.48
N PHE A 71 4.85 -0.01 -2.73
CA PHE A 71 5.38 1.16 -3.42
C PHE A 71 6.56 1.80 -2.66
N SER A 72 6.60 1.68 -1.33
CA SER A 72 7.75 2.08 -0.52
C SER A 72 9.04 1.39 -0.96
N SER A 73 8.99 0.12 -1.33
CA SER A 73 10.15 -0.61 -1.87
C SER A 73 10.67 0.00 -3.17
N ILE A 74 9.77 0.46 -4.04
CA ILE A 74 10.12 1.11 -5.30
C ILE A 74 10.78 2.48 -5.04
N ILE A 75 10.22 3.25 -4.10
CA ILE A 75 10.77 4.56 -3.69
C ILE A 75 12.17 4.39 -3.11
N GLN A 76 12.40 3.37 -2.29
CA GLN A 76 13.72 3.10 -1.71
C GLN A 76 14.76 2.83 -2.81
N VAL A 77 14.45 2.01 -3.80
CA VAL A 77 15.32 1.76 -4.94
C VAL A 77 15.56 3.03 -5.75
N ALA A 78 14.51 3.78 -6.04
CA ALA A 78 14.62 5.05 -6.78
C ALA A 78 15.48 6.08 -6.03
N THR A 79 15.34 6.15 -4.71
CA THR A 79 16.18 7.03 -3.86
C THR A 79 17.64 6.62 -3.92
N GLN A 80 17.95 5.32 -3.86
CA GLN A 80 19.32 4.83 -4.00
C GLN A 80 19.92 5.20 -5.35
N LEU A 81 19.15 5.05 -6.44
CA LEU A 81 19.57 5.44 -7.79
C LEU A 81 19.75 6.96 -7.94
N ASN A 82 19.07 7.74 -7.14
CA ASN A 82 19.18 9.20 -7.07
C ASN A 82 20.26 9.67 -6.06
N ASN A 83 21.34 8.91 -5.92
CA ASN A 83 22.44 9.21 -4.99
C ASN A 83 21.99 9.40 -3.53
N ASN A 84 21.03 8.59 -3.08
CA ASN A 84 20.41 8.65 -1.75
C ASN A 84 19.70 9.99 -1.44
N LYS A 85 19.32 10.73 -2.46
CA LYS A 85 18.48 11.93 -2.29
C LYS A 85 17.01 11.52 -2.36
N PRO A 86 16.19 11.88 -1.35
CA PRO A 86 14.76 11.63 -1.37
C PRO A 86 14.09 12.28 -2.59
N LEU A 87 13.14 11.57 -3.18
CA LEU A 87 12.31 12.12 -4.24
C LEU A 87 11.14 12.90 -3.63
N GLY A 88 10.92 14.11 -4.10
CA GLY A 88 9.73 14.88 -3.78
C GLY A 88 8.47 14.29 -4.44
N THR A 89 7.30 14.67 -3.94
CA THR A 89 6.03 14.17 -4.47
C THR A 89 5.81 14.57 -5.93
N LEU A 90 6.19 15.77 -6.30
CA LEU A 90 6.15 16.24 -7.69
C LEU A 90 7.10 15.45 -8.58
N GLU A 91 8.32 15.19 -8.11
CA GLU A 91 9.32 14.39 -8.84
C GLU A 91 8.83 12.95 -9.05
N MET A 92 8.17 12.34 -8.06
CA MET A 92 7.54 11.02 -8.18
C MET A 92 6.44 11.01 -9.26
N GLY A 93 5.59 12.02 -9.28
CA GLY A 93 4.54 12.17 -10.29
C GLY A 93 5.11 12.32 -11.71
N VAL A 94 6.14 13.13 -11.86
CA VAL A 94 6.83 13.30 -13.15
C VAL A 94 7.52 12.02 -13.61
N LEU A 95 8.20 11.31 -12.70
CA LEU A 95 8.81 10.02 -13.01
C LEU A 95 7.76 8.99 -13.43
N TYR A 96 6.65 8.90 -12.68
CA TYR A 96 5.54 8.02 -13.02
C TYR A 96 5.02 8.28 -14.44
N SER A 97 4.83 9.54 -14.82
CA SER A 97 4.34 9.90 -16.16
C SER A 97 5.30 9.51 -17.29
N LYS A 98 6.61 9.40 -16.99
CA LYS A 98 7.66 9.06 -17.97
C LYS A 98 7.96 7.56 -18.06
N ILE A 99 7.49 6.76 -17.12
CA ILE A 99 7.68 5.30 -17.14
C ILE A 99 6.82 4.69 -18.25
N PRO A 100 7.39 3.83 -19.12
CA PRO A 100 6.61 3.11 -20.12
C PRO A 100 5.48 2.27 -19.50
N GLU A 101 4.34 2.21 -20.17
CA GLU A 101 3.15 1.47 -19.68
C GLU A 101 3.43 -0.01 -19.36
N SER A 102 4.30 -0.66 -20.14
CA SER A 102 4.71 -2.05 -19.86
C SER A 102 5.40 -2.20 -18.51
N ILE A 103 6.24 -1.23 -18.14
CA ILE A 103 6.96 -1.23 -16.87
C ILE A 103 6.01 -0.85 -15.73
N LYS A 104 5.10 0.11 -15.92
CA LYS A 104 4.08 0.44 -14.92
C LYS A 104 3.27 -0.78 -14.53
N LYS A 105 2.80 -1.56 -15.51
CA LYS A 105 2.00 -2.78 -15.27
C LYS A 105 2.74 -3.84 -14.46
N GLU A 106 4.04 -3.99 -14.66
CA GLU A 106 4.84 -5.01 -13.98
C GLU A 106 5.31 -4.58 -12.58
N ILE A 107 5.67 -3.31 -12.41
CA ILE A 107 6.37 -2.83 -11.22
C ILE A 107 5.47 -1.99 -10.30
N ILE A 108 4.58 -1.16 -10.85
CA ILE A 108 3.79 -0.19 -10.07
C ILE A 108 2.36 -0.66 -9.83
N ASP A 109 1.66 -1.09 -10.87
CA ASP A 109 0.26 -1.50 -10.79
C ASP A 109 -0.02 -2.63 -9.78
N PRO A 110 0.90 -3.59 -9.51
CA PRO A 110 0.70 -4.55 -8.43
C PRO A 110 0.56 -3.92 -7.04
N TYR A 111 1.09 -2.70 -6.86
CA TYR A 111 1.14 -2.03 -5.55
C TYR A 111 0.30 -0.77 -5.45
N ILE A 112 -0.11 -0.19 -6.57
CA ILE A 112 -0.90 1.04 -6.60
C ILE A 112 -2.01 0.93 -7.65
N SER A 113 -3.24 1.26 -7.25
CA SER A 113 -4.36 1.53 -8.13
C SER A 113 -4.77 2.98 -7.99
N ILE A 114 -4.37 3.81 -8.94
CA ILE A 114 -4.75 5.24 -8.96
C ILE A 114 -6.26 5.37 -9.15
N LYS A 115 -6.82 4.55 -10.03
CA LYS A 115 -8.26 4.53 -10.32
C LYS A 115 -9.11 4.25 -9.09
N ASP A 116 -8.70 3.30 -8.26
CA ASP A 116 -9.44 2.87 -7.07
C ASP A 116 -8.98 3.63 -5.82
N ASN A 117 -7.97 4.50 -5.95
CA ASN A 117 -7.36 5.26 -4.86
C ASN A 117 -6.86 4.34 -3.72
N GLU A 118 -6.19 3.27 -4.09
CA GLU A 118 -5.72 2.21 -3.20
C GLU A 118 -4.21 1.96 -3.36
N ALA A 119 -3.58 1.51 -2.26
CA ALA A 119 -2.23 0.95 -2.28
C ALA A 119 -2.25 -0.44 -1.67
N ARG A 120 -1.42 -1.33 -2.22
CA ARG A 120 -1.29 -2.72 -1.77
C ARG A 120 0.10 -2.97 -1.20
N ILE A 121 0.14 -3.56 -0.03
CA ILE A 121 1.36 -4.03 0.62
C ILE A 121 1.28 -5.56 0.67
N SER A 122 2.21 -6.22 -0.01
CA SER A 122 2.30 -7.68 -0.04
C SER A 122 3.36 -8.15 0.94
N LEU A 123 3.04 -9.17 1.72
CA LEU A 123 3.95 -9.78 2.67
C LEU A 123 3.78 -11.30 2.71
N ARG A 124 4.75 -11.97 3.30
CA ARG A 124 4.71 -13.41 3.52
C ARG A 124 4.87 -13.71 4.99
N ILE A 125 3.97 -14.51 5.55
CA ILE A 125 4.06 -15.03 6.91
C ILE A 125 5.00 -16.22 6.91
N ILE A 126 5.96 -16.25 7.82
CA ILE A 126 6.92 -17.34 7.98
C ILE A 126 6.26 -18.44 8.82
N ASP A 127 5.81 -19.50 8.16
CA ASP A 127 5.08 -20.60 8.82
C ASP A 127 5.93 -21.45 9.76
N SER A 128 7.25 -21.39 9.63
CA SER A 128 8.20 -22.18 10.44
C SER A 128 8.54 -21.55 11.79
N GLN A 129 7.98 -20.40 12.12
CA GLN A 129 8.23 -19.75 13.40
C GLN A 129 7.51 -20.50 14.53
N ASP A 130 8.25 -20.90 15.56
CA ASP A 130 7.71 -21.59 16.72
C ASP A 130 6.68 -20.72 17.43
N GLY A 131 5.53 -21.34 17.79
CA GLY A 131 4.44 -20.67 18.47
C GLY A 131 3.62 -19.72 17.60
N LEU A 132 3.85 -19.70 16.29
CA LEU A 132 3.06 -18.86 15.40
C LEU A 132 1.61 -19.32 15.34
N ARG A 133 0.72 -18.44 15.76
CA ARG A 133 -0.73 -18.56 15.55
C ARG A 133 -1.14 -17.53 14.51
N ARG A 134 -1.46 -17.99 13.30
CA ARG A 134 -1.78 -17.11 12.16
C ARG A 134 -2.92 -16.16 12.48
N ASN A 135 -3.96 -16.65 13.16
CA ASN A 135 -5.09 -15.81 13.57
C ASN A 135 -4.68 -14.73 14.56
N ASP A 136 -3.81 -15.06 15.51
CA ASP A 136 -3.31 -14.08 16.49
C ASP A 136 -2.48 -13.01 15.80
N LEU A 137 -1.67 -13.38 14.81
CA LEU A 137 -0.89 -12.43 14.01
C LEU A 137 -1.81 -11.50 13.19
N ILE A 138 -2.84 -12.03 12.53
CA ILE A 138 -3.82 -11.25 11.77
C ILE A 138 -4.56 -10.30 12.70
N ASN A 139 -5.00 -10.77 13.86
CA ASN A 139 -5.68 -9.94 14.86
C ASN A 139 -4.75 -8.85 15.39
N LYS A 140 -3.47 -9.18 15.64
CA LYS A 140 -2.45 -8.21 16.04
C LYS A 140 -2.25 -7.14 15.00
N ILE A 141 -2.12 -7.50 13.73
CA ILE A 141 -1.94 -6.53 12.64
C ILE A 141 -3.16 -5.61 12.55
N ASN A 142 -4.38 -6.15 12.57
CA ASN A 142 -5.60 -5.33 12.56
C ASN A 142 -5.63 -4.36 13.74
N TYR A 143 -5.34 -4.84 14.93
CA TYR A 143 -5.32 -4.02 16.14
C TYR A 143 -4.27 -2.92 16.07
N ASP A 144 -3.05 -3.24 15.65
CA ASP A 144 -1.94 -2.29 15.59
C ASP A 144 -2.14 -1.23 14.49
N LEU A 145 -2.67 -1.61 13.33
CA LEU A 145 -3.01 -0.65 12.28
C LEU A 145 -4.04 0.39 12.76
N GLU A 146 -5.03 -0.05 13.51
CA GLU A 146 -6.06 0.84 14.06
C GLU A 146 -5.55 1.67 15.24
N ASN A 147 -4.84 1.05 16.18
CA ASN A 147 -4.51 1.67 17.47
C ASN A 147 -3.12 2.31 17.53
N LYS A 148 -2.11 1.73 16.86
CA LYS A 148 -0.75 2.28 16.82
C LYS A 148 -0.54 3.22 15.65
N LEU A 149 -1.00 2.84 14.45
CA LEU A 149 -0.85 3.64 13.25
C LEU A 149 -2.03 4.60 13.02
N LYS A 150 -3.07 4.51 13.85
CA LYS A 150 -4.24 5.42 13.84
C LYS A 150 -5.03 5.42 12.53
N LEU A 151 -5.07 4.28 11.85
CA LEU A 151 -5.90 4.11 10.66
C LEU A 151 -7.34 3.80 11.07
N ASN A 152 -8.31 4.39 10.37
CA ASN A 152 -9.71 4.02 10.53
C ASN A 152 -9.96 2.66 9.89
N LYS A 153 -10.96 1.93 10.38
CA LYS A 153 -11.32 0.59 9.85
C LYS A 153 -11.66 0.58 8.37
N GLU A 154 -12.09 1.71 7.83
CA GLU A 154 -12.44 1.87 6.42
C GLU A 154 -11.21 2.17 5.53
N GLU A 155 -10.08 2.58 6.12
CA GLU A 155 -8.86 2.95 5.41
C GLU A 155 -7.95 1.77 5.10
N PHE A 156 -8.21 0.60 5.67
CA PHE A 156 -7.41 -0.59 5.40
C PHE A 156 -8.25 -1.87 5.47
N LYS A 157 -7.78 -2.89 4.76
CA LYS A 157 -8.25 -4.27 4.92
C LYS A 157 -7.11 -5.25 4.70
N LEU A 158 -7.17 -6.38 5.41
CA LEU A 158 -6.33 -7.52 5.14
C LEU A 158 -7.01 -8.41 4.10
N ALA A 159 -6.23 -8.90 3.14
CA ALA A 159 -6.69 -9.75 2.05
C ALA A 159 -5.70 -10.90 1.82
N GLY A 160 -6.10 -11.86 1.02
CA GLY A 160 -5.30 -13.03 0.67
C GLY A 160 -6.02 -14.33 1.00
N VAL A 161 -5.43 -15.44 0.57
CA VAL A 161 -6.02 -16.79 0.72
C VAL A 161 -6.29 -17.13 2.18
N LEU A 162 -5.41 -16.73 3.09
CA LEU A 162 -5.56 -16.99 4.53
C LEU A 162 -6.79 -16.31 5.12
N ILE A 163 -7.03 -15.05 4.76
CA ILE A 163 -8.21 -14.30 5.22
C ILE A 163 -9.49 -14.92 4.68
N LEU A 164 -9.49 -15.27 3.39
CA LEU A 164 -10.62 -15.92 2.75
C LEU A 164 -10.96 -17.26 3.44
N PHE A 165 -9.94 -18.06 3.75
CA PHE A 165 -10.11 -19.34 4.44
C PHE A 165 -10.65 -19.17 5.84
N ASN A 166 -10.13 -18.21 6.62
CA ASN A 166 -10.64 -17.90 7.96
C ASN A 166 -12.11 -17.47 7.91
N ASN A 167 -12.47 -16.60 6.99
CA ASN A 167 -13.85 -16.14 6.84
C ASN A 167 -14.79 -17.29 6.48
N LEU A 168 -14.34 -18.20 5.61
CA LEU A 168 -15.10 -19.40 5.26
C LEU A 168 -15.33 -20.30 6.47
N LEU A 169 -14.30 -20.60 7.25
CA LEU A 169 -14.41 -21.42 8.46
C LEU A 169 -15.36 -20.78 9.49
N GLN A 170 -15.22 -19.49 9.73
CA GLN A 170 -16.11 -18.78 10.66
C GLN A 170 -17.57 -18.80 10.19
N SER A 171 -17.81 -18.69 8.89
CA SER A 171 -19.15 -18.79 8.32
C SER A 171 -19.76 -20.19 8.55
N LEU A 172 -18.97 -21.24 8.36
CA LEU A 172 -19.41 -22.61 8.59
C LEU A 172 -19.75 -22.89 10.05
N PHE A 173 -18.96 -22.34 10.99
CA PHE A 173 -19.22 -22.51 12.43
C PHE A 173 -20.39 -21.66 12.96
N LYS A 174 -20.72 -20.54 12.31
CA LYS A 174 -21.88 -19.72 12.69
C LYS A 174 -23.20 -20.23 12.14
N SER A 175 -23.18 -21.13 11.17
CA SER A 175 -24.38 -21.72 10.57
C SER A 175 -24.86 -23.02 11.27
N GLN A 176 -24.21 -23.42 12.34
CA GLN A 176 -24.65 -24.48 13.25
C GLN A 176 -25.23 -23.87 14.53
#